data_c43143f5d320dee124ffece3a19f97e5
#
_entry.id   c43143f5d320dee124ffece3a19f97e5
#
_cell.length_a   1.000
_cell.length_b   1.000
_cell.length_c   1.000
_cell.angle_alpha   90.00
_cell.angle_beta   90.00
_cell.angle_gamma   90.00
#
_symmetry.space_group_name_H-M   'P 1'
#
loop_
_entity.id
_entity.type
_entity.pdbx_description
1 polymer ?
#
loop_
_entity_poly.entity_id
_entity_poly.type
_entity_poly.pdbx_seq_one_letter_code
_entity_poly.pdbx_strand_id
1 'polypeptide(L)'
;MVKVKPFAAVRPPKDIVTEVAAPPYDVLNSEEAKNMAGEKSLLHITKPEIDFNPILPDHDSRVYDKAVENFAEWQKRGWLVQDGKPCYYVYAQTMDGRTQYGLVLCAHTDDYSDGKIKKHELTRKDKEDDRMIHVKIQNANIEPVFFAYKDNAELNEIVAKAASGKPEYSFTDENGFGHAFWVIDDDAVISRITEIFTTKVDAFYVADGHHRTAAAARVGAEKREGNPNHTGQEEYNYFMTVCFPESQLKIIDYNRVVKDLNGLSPEQFIEALGKDFDVKPYDGEGEYRPSHLHNFAMYLEGKWYSLEAKAGRYDDKDPIGVLDVTILSNLVLDKILGIKDLRTDKRIDFVGGIRGLDELSRRVDNGEMKVAFALYPVSMKQLTDIADSGNIMPPKTTWFEPKLRSGLAIHKLG
;
A
#
# COMPACT_ATOMS: atom_id res chain seq x y z
N MET A 1 -2.84 -18.36 -15.24
CA MET A 1 -2.51 -18.52 -13.82
C MET A 1 -1.22 -17.79 -13.51
N VAL A 2 -1.07 -17.30 -12.30
CA VAL A 2 0.14 -16.61 -11.86
C VAL A 2 1.29 -17.59 -11.61
N LYS A 3 2.52 -17.08 -11.71
CA LYS A 3 3.73 -17.86 -11.42
C LYS A 3 4.34 -17.40 -10.12
N VAL A 4 4.57 -18.33 -9.21
CA VAL A 4 5.18 -18.05 -7.90
C VAL A 4 6.27 -19.07 -7.58
N LYS A 5 7.17 -18.68 -6.66
CA LYS A 5 8.14 -19.61 -6.09
C LYS A 5 8.45 -19.29 -4.61
N PRO A 6 8.92 -20.28 -3.85
CA PRO A 6 9.54 -20.06 -2.54
C PRO A 6 10.91 -19.41 -2.72
N PHE A 7 11.43 -18.79 -1.66
CA PHE A 7 12.77 -18.19 -1.67
C PHE A 7 13.46 -18.33 -0.30
N ALA A 8 14.77 -18.30 -0.30
CA ALA A 8 15.56 -18.27 0.92
C ALA A 8 15.66 -16.81 1.40
N ALA A 9 14.77 -16.41 2.30
CA ALA A 9 14.72 -15.03 2.76
C ALA A 9 15.98 -14.65 3.54
N VAL A 10 16.44 -13.42 3.37
CA VAL A 10 17.36 -12.74 4.28
C VAL A 10 16.51 -12.04 5.33
N ARG A 11 16.66 -12.38 6.61
CA ARG A 11 15.78 -11.91 7.67
C ARG A 11 16.52 -11.78 9.01
N PRO A 12 16.01 -10.96 9.96
CA PRO A 12 16.66 -10.75 11.23
C PRO A 12 16.58 -11.99 12.14
N PRO A 13 17.55 -12.21 13.04
CA PRO A 13 17.38 -13.07 14.19
C PRO A 13 16.17 -12.65 15.04
N LYS A 14 15.56 -13.63 15.70
CA LYS A 14 14.31 -13.44 16.45
C LYS A 14 14.40 -12.40 17.57
N ASP A 15 15.53 -12.32 18.22
CA ASP A 15 15.79 -11.43 19.36
C ASP A 15 15.90 -9.94 18.97
N ILE A 16 16.14 -9.63 17.69
CA ILE A 16 16.27 -8.24 17.21
C ILE A 16 15.19 -7.85 16.19
N VAL A 17 14.24 -8.72 15.86
CA VAL A 17 13.24 -8.44 14.81
C VAL A 17 12.46 -7.15 15.06
N THR A 18 12.14 -6.82 16.30
CA THR A 18 11.43 -5.59 16.68
C THR A 18 12.25 -4.33 16.47
N GLU A 19 13.59 -4.44 16.55
CA GLU A 19 14.49 -3.33 16.28
C GLU A 19 14.67 -3.12 14.77
N VAL A 20 14.60 -4.21 13.98
CA VAL A 20 14.81 -4.19 12.53
C VAL A 20 13.54 -3.80 11.77
N ALA A 21 12.40 -4.36 12.16
CA ALA A 21 11.14 -4.14 11.46
C ALA A 21 10.74 -2.67 11.44
N ALA A 22 10.54 -2.12 10.24
CA ALA A 22 10.26 -0.71 10.03
C ALA A 22 9.01 -0.50 9.16
N PRO A 23 8.33 0.66 9.25
CA PRO A 23 7.29 1.01 8.29
C PRO A 23 7.89 1.13 6.88
N PRO A 24 7.04 1.03 5.81
CA PRO A 24 7.51 1.21 4.45
C PRO A 24 8.03 2.64 4.22
N TYR A 25 8.96 2.78 3.28
CA TYR A 25 9.70 4.02 3.02
C TYR A 25 8.82 5.23 2.69
N ASP A 26 7.63 5.00 2.14
CA ASP A 26 6.75 6.03 1.57
C ASP A 26 5.72 6.59 2.56
N VAL A 27 5.68 6.08 3.79
CA VAL A 27 4.77 6.58 4.85
C VAL A 27 5.44 7.59 5.79
N LEU A 28 6.75 7.79 5.69
CA LEU A 28 7.54 8.70 6.51
C LEU A 28 8.35 9.67 5.62
N ASN A 29 8.40 10.93 6.01
CA ASN A 29 9.43 11.82 5.48
C ASN A 29 10.81 11.51 6.13
N SER A 30 11.88 12.12 5.62
CA SER A 30 13.25 11.79 6.07
C SER A 30 13.53 12.24 7.50
N GLU A 31 12.94 13.35 7.98
CA GLU A 31 13.07 13.79 9.37
C GLU A 31 12.33 12.86 10.33
N GLU A 32 11.11 12.44 9.97
CA GLU A 32 10.34 11.46 10.74
C GLU A 32 11.09 10.13 10.82
N ALA A 33 11.62 9.66 9.69
CA ALA A 33 12.40 8.44 9.61
C ALA A 33 13.67 8.52 10.48
N LYS A 34 14.39 9.64 10.46
CA LYS A 34 15.58 9.85 11.30
C LYS A 34 15.26 9.83 12.78
N ASN A 35 14.14 10.45 13.16
CA ASN A 35 13.71 10.50 14.57
C ASN A 35 13.20 9.13 15.08
N MET A 36 12.66 8.29 14.19
CA MET A 36 12.14 6.97 14.52
C MET A 36 13.25 5.90 14.52
N ALA A 37 14.25 6.01 13.65
CA ALA A 37 15.23 4.96 13.40
C ALA A 37 16.13 4.73 14.62
N GLY A 38 16.02 3.55 15.24
CA GLY A 38 17.05 2.99 16.12
C GLY A 38 18.23 2.42 15.31
N GLU A 39 19.34 2.07 15.96
CA GLU A 39 20.59 1.61 15.34
C GLU A 39 20.39 0.48 14.30
N LYS A 40 19.44 -0.42 14.57
CA LYS A 40 19.15 -1.59 13.70
C LYS A 40 17.87 -1.41 12.88
N SER A 41 17.31 -0.21 12.79
CA SER A 41 16.08 0.02 12.02
C SER A 41 16.34 -0.14 10.53
N LEU A 42 15.51 -0.92 9.82
CA LEU A 42 15.63 -1.10 8.37
C LEU A 42 15.55 0.24 7.61
N LEU A 43 15.07 1.31 8.23
CA LEU A 43 15.08 2.65 7.64
C LEU A 43 16.48 3.10 7.19
N HIS A 44 17.56 2.63 7.83
CA HIS A 44 18.93 2.87 7.37
C HIS A 44 19.25 2.23 6.00
N ILE A 45 18.43 1.28 5.56
CA ILE A 45 18.59 0.62 4.25
C ILE A 45 17.56 1.13 3.24
N THR A 46 16.33 1.43 3.69
CA THR A 46 15.23 1.88 2.81
C THR A 46 15.16 3.38 2.62
N LYS A 47 15.71 4.16 3.58
CA LYS A 47 15.82 5.63 3.61
C LYS A 47 17.21 6.07 4.08
N PRO A 48 18.29 5.64 3.42
CA PRO A 48 19.66 5.82 3.92
C PRO A 48 20.13 7.27 3.96
N GLU A 49 19.37 8.22 3.39
CA GLU A 49 19.60 9.66 3.52
C GLU A 49 19.62 10.13 4.99
N ILE A 50 18.97 9.39 5.90
CA ILE A 50 18.93 9.71 7.33
C ILE A 50 20.29 9.56 8.04
N ASP A 51 21.22 8.79 7.44
CA ASP A 51 22.55 8.55 7.99
C ASP A 51 23.49 9.75 7.80
N PHE A 52 23.07 10.74 7.04
CA PHE A 52 23.86 11.92 6.77
C PHE A 52 23.48 13.11 7.69
N ASN A 53 24.47 13.98 7.93
CA ASN A 53 24.25 15.22 8.65
C ASN A 53 24.92 16.40 7.93
N PRO A 54 24.16 17.32 7.29
CA PRO A 54 22.68 17.32 7.23
C PRO A 54 22.14 16.14 6.40
N ILE A 55 20.84 15.83 6.56
CA ILE A 55 20.13 14.85 5.75
C ILE A 55 20.29 15.22 4.28
N LEU A 56 20.67 14.26 3.44
CA LEU A 56 20.82 14.48 2.00
C LEU A 56 19.46 14.36 1.28
N PRO A 57 19.33 14.95 0.08
CA PRO A 57 18.21 14.64 -0.81
C PRO A 57 18.15 13.13 -1.10
N ASP A 58 16.95 12.55 -1.10
CA ASP A 58 16.72 11.12 -1.28
C ASP A 58 17.27 10.53 -2.59
N HIS A 59 17.49 11.36 -3.61
CA HIS A 59 18.07 10.96 -4.91
C HIS A 59 19.58 11.29 -5.07
N ASP A 60 20.28 11.66 -4.01
CA ASP A 60 21.73 11.87 -4.05
C ASP A 60 22.44 10.51 -4.22
N SER A 61 23.43 10.41 -5.11
CA SER A 61 24.12 9.14 -5.38
C SER A 61 24.73 8.49 -4.13
N ARG A 62 25.20 9.31 -3.18
CA ARG A 62 25.76 8.84 -1.90
C ARG A 62 24.73 8.10 -1.05
N VAL A 63 23.45 8.46 -1.18
CA VAL A 63 22.34 7.79 -0.48
C VAL A 63 22.21 6.35 -0.98
N TYR A 64 22.28 6.14 -2.27
CA TYR A 64 22.25 4.80 -2.86
C TYR A 64 23.46 3.95 -2.45
N ASP A 65 24.69 4.53 -2.49
CA ASP A 65 25.90 3.83 -2.04
C ASP A 65 25.77 3.41 -0.56
N LYS A 66 25.20 4.29 0.28
CA LYS A 66 24.98 4.03 1.69
C LYS A 66 23.98 2.87 1.93
N ALA A 67 22.93 2.77 1.11
CA ALA A 67 22.01 1.63 1.16
C ALA A 67 22.73 0.29 0.94
N VAL A 68 23.64 0.23 -0.03
CA VAL A 68 24.44 -0.97 -0.33
C VAL A 68 25.40 -1.28 0.82
N GLU A 69 26.10 -0.28 1.33
CA GLU A 69 27.01 -0.42 2.47
C GLU A 69 26.27 -0.99 3.70
N ASN A 70 25.14 -0.37 4.07
CA ASN A 70 24.35 -0.80 5.23
C ASN A 70 23.83 -2.23 5.06
N PHE A 71 23.29 -2.58 3.89
CA PHE A 71 22.80 -3.93 3.63
C PHE A 71 23.89 -4.99 3.70
N ALA A 72 25.09 -4.71 3.19
CA ALA A 72 26.23 -5.62 3.28
C ALA A 72 26.76 -5.75 4.70
N GLU A 73 26.91 -4.63 5.41
CA GLU A 73 27.41 -4.62 6.79
C GLU A 73 26.47 -5.33 7.75
N TRP A 74 25.14 -5.19 7.58
CA TRP A 74 24.18 -5.85 8.43
C TRP A 74 24.19 -7.38 8.26
N GLN A 75 24.42 -7.89 7.05
CA GLN A 75 24.62 -9.31 6.81
C GLN A 75 25.91 -9.79 7.48
N LYS A 76 26.99 -9.03 7.39
CA LYS A 76 28.29 -9.33 8.04
C LYS A 76 28.19 -9.34 9.57
N ARG A 77 27.39 -8.42 10.15
CA ARG A 77 27.13 -8.36 11.60
C ARG A 77 26.18 -9.47 12.09
N GLY A 78 25.54 -10.19 11.18
CA GLY A 78 24.52 -11.18 11.53
C GLY A 78 23.18 -10.55 11.98
N TRP A 79 22.96 -9.27 11.69
CA TRP A 79 21.66 -8.64 11.91
C TRP A 79 20.63 -9.05 10.85
N LEU A 80 21.11 -9.49 9.72
CA LEU A 80 20.35 -10.11 8.64
C LEU A 80 21.03 -11.42 8.25
N VAL A 81 20.29 -12.52 8.30
CA VAL A 81 20.79 -13.87 8.03
C VAL A 81 19.93 -14.52 6.96
N GLN A 82 20.56 -15.15 5.96
CA GLN A 82 19.83 -15.86 4.91
C GLN A 82 19.41 -17.24 5.38
N ASP A 83 18.16 -17.62 5.12
CA ASP A 83 17.64 -18.96 5.39
C ASP A 83 18.39 -20.02 4.58
N GLY A 84 18.51 -21.23 5.14
CA GLY A 84 19.31 -22.30 4.54
C GLY A 84 18.68 -22.96 3.32
N LYS A 85 17.38 -22.75 3.07
CA LYS A 85 16.64 -23.27 1.91
C LYS A 85 15.48 -22.35 1.52
N PRO A 86 14.97 -22.46 0.29
CA PRO A 86 13.76 -21.74 -0.12
C PRO A 86 12.54 -22.19 0.69
N CYS A 87 11.78 -21.24 1.22
CA CYS A 87 10.55 -21.42 1.99
C CYS A 87 9.45 -20.50 1.48
N TYR A 88 8.21 -20.79 1.83
CA TYR A 88 7.15 -19.82 1.93
C TYR A 88 7.01 -19.38 3.37
N TYR A 89 6.37 -18.22 3.58
CA TYR A 89 6.15 -17.71 4.92
C TYR A 89 4.71 -17.26 5.07
N VAL A 90 4.17 -17.30 6.29
CA VAL A 90 2.90 -16.65 6.62
C VAL A 90 3.22 -15.40 7.41
N TYR A 91 2.61 -14.29 7.02
CA TYR A 91 2.68 -13.03 7.74
C TYR A 91 1.28 -12.60 8.16
N ALA A 92 1.05 -12.48 9.44
CA ALA A 92 -0.21 -12.02 10.01
C ALA A 92 -0.08 -10.61 10.59
N GLN A 93 -1.10 -9.80 10.36
CA GLN A 93 -1.23 -8.46 10.91
C GLN A 93 -2.56 -8.33 11.65
N THR A 94 -2.52 -7.78 12.86
CA THR A 94 -3.71 -7.57 13.71
C THR A 94 -3.89 -6.08 13.98
N MET A 95 -5.07 -5.55 13.65
CA MET A 95 -5.50 -4.18 13.91
C MET A 95 -6.96 -4.20 14.38
N ASP A 96 -7.29 -3.50 15.45
CA ASP A 96 -8.65 -3.38 16.00
C ASP A 96 -9.33 -4.75 16.23
N GLY A 97 -8.56 -5.73 16.74
CA GLY A 97 -9.06 -7.08 17.00
C GLY A 97 -9.26 -7.96 15.77
N ARG A 98 -8.99 -7.46 14.56
CA ARG A 98 -9.07 -8.20 13.31
C ARG A 98 -7.68 -8.60 12.83
N THR A 99 -7.49 -9.88 12.51
CA THR A 99 -6.24 -10.42 11.98
C THR A 99 -6.42 -10.81 10.51
N GLN A 100 -5.47 -10.41 9.67
CA GLN A 100 -5.35 -10.83 8.28
C GLN A 100 -4.06 -11.64 8.09
N TYR A 101 -4.14 -12.72 7.31
CA TYR A 101 -3.02 -13.65 7.07
C TYR A 101 -2.65 -13.65 5.60
N GLY A 102 -1.41 -13.34 5.29
CA GLY A 102 -0.86 -13.36 3.93
C GLY A 102 0.27 -14.37 3.77
N LEU A 103 0.42 -14.89 2.55
CA LEU A 103 1.56 -15.69 2.13
C LEU A 103 2.66 -14.78 1.59
N VAL A 104 3.86 -14.88 2.17
CA VAL A 104 5.07 -14.23 1.66
C VAL A 104 5.72 -15.17 0.67
N LEU A 105 5.88 -14.70 -0.55
CA LEU A 105 6.38 -15.48 -1.69
C LEU A 105 7.04 -14.57 -2.73
N CYS A 106 7.63 -15.16 -3.77
CA CYS A 106 8.11 -14.42 -4.91
C CYS A 106 7.18 -14.63 -6.11
N ALA A 107 6.66 -13.52 -6.69
CA ALA A 107 5.87 -13.49 -7.90
C ALA A 107 6.75 -13.23 -9.12
N HIS A 108 6.40 -13.81 -10.26
CA HIS A 108 7.18 -13.68 -11.50
C HIS A 108 7.00 -12.29 -12.14
N THR A 109 8.11 -11.70 -12.57
CA THR A 109 8.12 -10.35 -13.16
C THR A 109 7.29 -10.24 -14.44
N ASP A 110 7.26 -11.29 -15.28
CA ASP A 110 6.47 -11.30 -16.50
C ASP A 110 4.96 -11.24 -16.25
N ASP A 111 4.49 -11.75 -15.11
CA ASP A 111 3.07 -11.70 -14.78
C ASP A 111 2.55 -10.25 -14.67
N TYR A 112 3.46 -9.27 -14.44
CA TYR A 112 3.13 -7.85 -14.49
C TYR A 112 2.90 -7.35 -15.92
N SER A 113 3.80 -7.68 -16.85
CA SER A 113 3.65 -7.32 -18.27
C SER A 113 2.54 -8.10 -18.97
N ASP A 114 2.32 -9.36 -18.57
CA ASP A 114 1.26 -10.23 -19.09
C ASP A 114 -0.15 -9.84 -18.55
N GLY A 115 -0.26 -8.87 -17.64
CA GLY A 115 -1.53 -8.43 -17.07
C GLY A 115 -2.15 -9.41 -16.07
N LYS A 116 -1.38 -10.36 -15.54
CA LYS A 116 -1.80 -11.25 -14.45
C LYS A 116 -1.59 -10.61 -13.07
N ILE A 117 -0.66 -9.68 -12.96
CA ILE A 117 -0.57 -8.76 -11.82
C ILE A 117 -1.29 -7.50 -12.24
N LYS A 118 -2.51 -7.32 -11.76
CA LYS A 118 -3.44 -6.26 -12.14
C LYS A 118 -3.25 -5.05 -11.26
N LYS A 119 -3.17 -3.89 -11.90
CA LYS A 119 -3.03 -2.59 -11.25
C LYS A 119 -4.32 -1.79 -11.38
N HIS A 120 -4.58 -0.94 -10.42
CA HIS A 120 -5.70 -0.01 -10.43
C HIS A 120 -5.25 1.46 -10.29
N GLU A 121 -3.93 1.72 -10.21
CA GLU A 121 -3.34 3.05 -10.10
C GLU A 121 -2.13 3.17 -11.03
N LEU A 122 -1.93 4.38 -11.59
CA LEU A 122 -0.75 4.70 -12.39
C LEU A 122 0.43 5.05 -11.51
N THR A 123 1.61 4.57 -11.88
CA THR A 123 2.86 4.92 -11.22
C THR A 123 3.38 6.28 -11.70
N ARG A 124 4.12 6.97 -10.82
CA ARG A 124 4.92 8.16 -11.16
C ARG A 124 6.31 7.72 -11.55
N LYS A 125 6.77 8.21 -12.72
CA LYS A 125 8.07 7.81 -13.29
C LYS A 125 9.25 8.10 -12.35
N ASP A 126 9.26 9.25 -11.69
CA ASP A 126 10.32 9.64 -10.74
C ASP A 126 10.45 8.66 -9.56
N LYS A 127 9.32 8.25 -8.99
CA LYS A 127 9.29 7.28 -7.88
C LYS A 127 9.63 5.86 -8.32
N GLU A 128 9.20 5.48 -9.52
CA GLU A 128 9.52 4.18 -10.11
C GLU A 128 11.02 4.07 -10.42
N ASP A 129 11.62 5.09 -11.04
CA ASP A 129 13.05 5.14 -11.37
C ASP A 129 13.92 5.08 -10.10
N ASP A 130 13.55 5.79 -9.05
CA ASP A 130 14.21 5.75 -7.75
C ASP A 130 14.20 4.32 -7.15
N ARG A 131 13.04 3.67 -7.11
CA ARG A 131 12.95 2.29 -6.60
C ARG A 131 13.70 1.29 -7.47
N MET A 132 13.75 1.50 -8.79
CA MET A 132 14.60 0.70 -9.68
C MET A 132 16.07 0.78 -9.31
N ILE A 133 16.59 1.99 -9.05
CA ILE A 133 17.99 2.17 -8.65
C ILE A 133 18.25 1.38 -7.38
N HIS A 134 17.42 1.54 -6.34
CA HIS A 134 17.56 0.80 -5.08
C HIS A 134 17.61 -0.71 -5.29
N VAL A 135 16.65 -1.28 -6.04
CA VAL A 135 16.62 -2.73 -6.31
C VAL A 135 17.84 -3.20 -7.08
N LYS A 136 18.30 -2.44 -8.08
CA LYS A 136 19.45 -2.79 -8.91
C LYS A 136 20.75 -2.81 -8.12
N ILE A 137 21.03 -1.76 -7.36
CA ILE A 137 22.33 -1.61 -6.68
C ILE A 137 22.44 -2.53 -5.45
N GLN A 138 21.33 -2.67 -4.69
CA GLN A 138 21.29 -3.58 -3.55
C GLN A 138 21.18 -5.05 -3.98
N ASN A 139 20.85 -5.27 -5.26
CA ASN A 139 20.57 -6.60 -5.83
C ASN A 139 19.56 -7.40 -5.01
N ALA A 140 18.52 -6.72 -4.49
CA ALA A 140 17.53 -7.31 -3.59
C ALA A 140 16.20 -6.53 -3.63
N ASN A 141 15.12 -7.23 -3.33
CA ASN A 141 13.86 -6.62 -2.94
C ASN A 141 13.86 -6.48 -1.41
N ILE A 142 14.18 -5.29 -0.92
CA ILE A 142 14.28 -5.01 0.52
C ILE A 142 12.89 -4.93 1.17
N GLU A 143 11.92 -4.38 0.44
CA GLU A 143 10.56 -4.18 0.91
C GLU A 143 9.58 -5.03 0.09
N PRO A 144 8.60 -5.68 0.74
CA PRO A 144 7.58 -6.45 0.03
C PRO A 144 6.60 -5.55 -0.70
N VAL A 145 5.97 -6.06 -1.75
CA VAL A 145 4.75 -5.50 -2.29
C VAL A 145 3.54 -6.20 -1.69
N PHE A 146 2.39 -5.53 -1.69
CA PHE A 146 1.17 -6.03 -1.08
C PHE A 146 0.15 -6.38 -2.17
N PHE A 147 -0.16 -7.67 -2.29
CA PHE A 147 -1.12 -8.18 -3.27
C PHE A 147 -2.36 -8.79 -2.62
N ALA A 148 -3.46 -8.73 -3.34
CA ALA A 148 -4.65 -9.53 -3.09
C ALA A 148 -4.79 -10.61 -4.16
N TYR A 149 -5.49 -11.71 -3.82
CA TYR A 149 -5.95 -12.72 -4.76
C TYR A 149 -7.36 -13.20 -4.40
N LYS A 150 -8.12 -13.71 -5.37
CA LYS A 150 -9.46 -14.28 -5.13
C LYS A 150 -9.36 -15.51 -4.25
N ASP A 151 -10.20 -15.62 -3.24
CA ASP A 151 -10.14 -16.66 -2.22
C ASP A 151 -9.98 -18.07 -2.79
N ASN A 152 -9.10 -18.83 -2.17
CA ASN A 152 -8.91 -20.26 -2.43
C ASN A 152 -8.94 -21.01 -1.10
N ALA A 153 -9.94 -21.87 -0.93
CA ALA A 153 -10.19 -22.58 0.33
C ALA A 153 -8.98 -23.41 0.78
N GLU A 154 -8.30 -24.07 -0.15
CA GLU A 154 -7.15 -24.93 0.15
C GLU A 154 -5.92 -24.11 0.63
N LEU A 155 -5.65 -22.95 -0.01
CA LEU A 155 -4.62 -22.03 0.49
C LEU A 155 -4.99 -21.50 1.88
N ASN A 156 -6.26 -21.16 2.12
CA ASN A 156 -6.72 -20.69 3.41
C ASN A 156 -6.51 -21.77 4.51
N GLU A 157 -6.78 -23.04 4.21
CA GLU A 157 -6.52 -24.15 5.13
C GLU A 157 -5.03 -24.35 5.42
N ILE A 158 -4.17 -24.29 4.40
CA ILE A 158 -2.71 -24.39 4.56
C ILE A 158 -2.20 -23.25 5.45
N VAL A 159 -2.62 -22.02 5.19
CA VAL A 159 -2.24 -20.85 5.98
C VAL A 159 -2.72 -20.98 7.42
N ALA A 160 -3.98 -21.37 7.64
CA ALA A 160 -4.54 -21.56 8.98
C ALA A 160 -3.76 -22.65 9.77
N LYS A 161 -3.41 -23.75 9.10
CA LYS A 161 -2.61 -24.82 9.70
C LYS A 161 -1.21 -24.33 10.08
N ALA A 162 -0.53 -23.59 9.22
CA ALA A 162 0.78 -23.02 9.52
C ALA A 162 0.71 -22.02 10.69
N ALA A 163 -0.30 -21.17 10.70
CA ALA A 163 -0.51 -20.14 11.73
C ALA A 163 -0.98 -20.72 13.08
N SER A 164 -1.45 -21.98 13.14
CA SER A 164 -1.77 -22.66 14.41
C SER A 164 -0.53 -23.05 15.22
N GLY A 165 0.64 -23.08 14.60
CA GLY A 165 1.90 -23.34 15.25
C GLY A 165 2.48 -22.11 15.97
N LYS A 166 3.60 -22.31 16.68
CA LYS A 166 4.33 -21.21 17.32
C LYS A 166 4.96 -20.32 16.23
N PRO A 167 4.72 -19.00 16.24
CA PRO A 167 5.34 -18.12 15.30
C PRO A 167 6.85 -17.98 15.49
N GLU A 168 7.55 -17.78 14.40
CA GLU A 168 8.96 -17.38 14.40
C GLU A 168 9.11 -15.99 15.01
N TYR A 169 8.28 -15.03 14.57
CA TYR A 169 8.21 -13.69 15.14
C TYR A 169 6.81 -13.42 15.68
N SER A 170 6.72 -12.70 16.80
CA SER A 170 5.47 -12.16 17.32
C SER A 170 5.78 -10.90 18.13
N PHE A 171 5.26 -9.76 17.70
CA PHE A 171 5.46 -8.48 18.35
C PHE A 171 4.32 -7.51 18.06
N THR A 172 4.27 -6.43 18.83
CA THR A 172 3.36 -5.29 18.60
C THR A 172 4.21 -4.08 18.23
N ASP A 173 3.78 -3.34 17.22
CA ASP A 173 4.49 -2.15 16.76
C ASP A 173 4.12 -0.89 17.57
N GLU A 174 4.73 0.25 17.20
CA GLU A 174 4.52 1.55 17.83
C GLU A 174 3.10 2.10 17.71
N ASN A 175 2.30 1.59 16.76
CA ASN A 175 0.89 1.95 16.57
C ASN A 175 -0.07 1.01 17.32
N GLY A 176 0.47 0.00 18.03
CA GLY A 176 -0.32 -1.02 18.70
C GLY A 176 -0.81 -2.14 17.79
N PHE A 177 -0.29 -2.24 16.56
CA PHE A 177 -0.64 -3.32 15.64
C PHE A 177 0.19 -4.56 15.91
N GLY A 178 -0.47 -5.72 15.89
CA GLY A 178 0.17 -7.01 16.08
C GLY A 178 0.76 -7.54 14.77
N HIS A 179 1.95 -8.14 14.88
CA HIS A 179 2.65 -8.78 13.76
C HIS A 179 3.09 -10.17 14.18
N ALA A 180 2.80 -11.18 13.34
CA ALA A 180 3.27 -12.54 13.57
C ALA A 180 3.73 -13.17 12.24
N PHE A 181 4.74 -14.03 12.32
CA PHE A 181 5.42 -14.57 11.14
C PHE A 181 5.77 -16.03 11.34
N TRP A 182 5.48 -16.90 10.37
CA TRP A 182 5.76 -18.34 10.41
C TRP A 182 6.53 -18.75 9.17
N VAL A 183 7.38 -19.75 9.31
CA VAL A 183 8.13 -20.37 8.21
C VAL A 183 7.41 -21.65 7.77
N ILE A 184 7.18 -21.80 6.46
CA ILE A 184 6.69 -23.02 5.84
C ILE A 184 7.86 -23.66 5.10
N ASP A 185 8.46 -24.67 5.72
CA ASP A 185 9.66 -25.35 5.24
C ASP A 185 9.44 -26.82 4.85
N ASP A 186 8.23 -27.33 4.97
CA ASP A 186 7.85 -28.66 4.50
C ASP A 186 7.75 -28.68 2.97
N ASP A 187 8.55 -29.53 2.32
CA ASP A 187 8.68 -29.57 0.86
C ASP A 187 7.37 -29.98 0.15
N ALA A 188 6.54 -30.82 0.78
CA ALA A 188 5.25 -31.21 0.22
C ALA A 188 4.26 -30.05 0.28
N VAL A 189 4.25 -29.28 1.37
CA VAL A 189 3.42 -28.07 1.51
C VAL A 189 3.89 -26.99 0.55
N ILE A 190 5.20 -26.77 0.42
CA ILE A 190 5.79 -25.81 -0.54
C ILE A 190 5.36 -26.17 -1.97
N SER A 191 5.52 -27.44 -2.37
CA SER A 191 5.11 -27.90 -3.69
C SER A 191 3.61 -27.69 -3.93
N ARG A 192 2.80 -27.96 -2.91
CA ARG A 192 1.34 -27.80 -3.03
C ARG A 192 0.91 -26.33 -3.15
N ILE A 193 1.50 -25.43 -2.37
CA ILE A 193 1.25 -23.99 -2.50
C ILE A 193 1.58 -23.52 -3.93
N THR A 194 2.77 -23.88 -4.43
CA THR A 194 3.20 -23.53 -5.79
C THR A 194 2.22 -24.06 -6.85
N GLU A 195 1.79 -25.32 -6.72
CA GLU A 195 0.82 -25.93 -7.64
C GLU A 195 -0.51 -25.19 -7.64
N ILE A 196 -1.05 -24.82 -6.46
CA ILE A 196 -2.33 -24.12 -6.37
C ILE A 196 -2.25 -22.74 -7.07
N PHE A 197 -1.22 -21.95 -6.80
CA PHE A 197 -1.06 -20.67 -7.47
C PHE A 197 -0.93 -20.81 -8.99
N THR A 198 -0.12 -21.76 -9.44
CA THR A 198 0.17 -21.94 -10.87
C THR A 198 -0.95 -22.63 -11.64
N THR A 199 -1.96 -23.18 -10.96
CA THR A 199 -3.07 -23.91 -11.61
C THR A 199 -4.47 -23.37 -11.29
N LYS A 200 -4.64 -22.60 -10.19
CA LYS A 200 -5.96 -22.19 -9.67
C LYS A 200 -6.09 -20.70 -9.37
N VAL A 201 -5.01 -19.92 -9.38
CA VAL A 201 -5.06 -18.47 -9.12
C VAL A 201 -4.80 -17.73 -10.43
N ASP A 202 -5.81 -17.06 -10.94
CA ASP A 202 -5.76 -16.41 -12.26
C ASP A 202 -4.94 -15.13 -12.25
N ALA A 203 -5.06 -14.35 -11.19
CA ALA A 203 -4.45 -13.03 -11.10
C ALA A 203 -4.10 -12.64 -9.67
N PHE A 204 -3.12 -11.76 -9.53
CA PHE A 204 -2.90 -10.92 -8.38
C PHE A 204 -3.42 -9.50 -8.63
N TYR A 205 -3.85 -8.82 -7.57
CA TYR A 205 -4.27 -7.43 -7.58
C TYR A 205 -3.34 -6.63 -6.67
N VAL A 206 -2.71 -5.60 -7.21
CA VAL A 206 -1.84 -4.74 -6.39
C VAL A 206 -2.71 -3.98 -5.38
N ALA A 207 -2.57 -4.28 -4.11
CA ALA A 207 -3.24 -3.54 -3.02
C ALA A 207 -2.41 -2.31 -2.62
N ASP A 208 -1.09 -2.49 -2.46
CA ASP A 208 -0.15 -1.41 -2.15
C ASP A 208 1.23 -1.70 -2.78
N GLY A 209 2.02 -0.66 -3.05
CA GLY A 209 3.36 -0.78 -3.63
C GLY A 209 3.37 -0.83 -5.16
N HIS A 210 2.50 -0.09 -5.86
CA HIS A 210 2.49 0.00 -7.32
C HIS A 210 3.86 0.38 -7.90
N HIS A 211 4.56 1.36 -7.30
CA HIS A 211 5.91 1.76 -7.76
C HIS A 211 6.94 0.66 -7.55
N ARG A 212 6.90 -0.04 -6.40
CA ARG A 212 7.79 -1.18 -6.11
C ARG A 212 7.55 -2.34 -7.07
N THR A 213 6.29 -2.64 -7.39
CA THR A 213 5.92 -3.68 -8.37
C THR A 213 6.46 -3.36 -9.76
N ALA A 214 6.22 -2.14 -10.25
CA ALA A 214 6.70 -1.70 -11.56
C ALA A 214 8.23 -1.70 -11.64
N ALA A 215 8.90 -1.18 -10.61
CA ALA A 215 10.36 -1.17 -10.52
C ALA A 215 10.95 -2.59 -10.55
N ALA A 216 10.40 -3.52 -9.77
CA ALA A 216 10.86 -4.91 -9.75
C ALA A 216 10.70 -5.59 -11.12
N ALA A 217 9.56 -5.39 -11.80
CA ALA A 217 9.34 -5.93 -13.14
C ALA A 217 10.35 -5.38 -14.17
N ARG A 218 10.63 -4.07 -14.13
CA ARG A 218 11.62 -3.43 -15.01
C ARG A 218 13.04 -3.92 -14.72
N VAL A 219 13.43 -4.04 -13.47
CA VAL A 219 14.76 -4.56 -13.09
C VAL A 219 14.94 -6.00 -13.56
N GLY A 220 13.90 -6.84 -13.40
CA GLY A 220 13.92 -8.21 -13.92
C GLY A 220 14.14 -8.27 -15.42
N ALA A 221 13.43 -7.43 -16.19
CA ALA A 221 13.60 -7.33 -17.64
C ALA A 221 15.02 -6.87 -18.04
N GLU A 222 15.54 -5.79 -17.41
CA GLU A 222 16.89 -5.29 -17.69
C GLU A 222 17.97 -6.33 -17.37
N LYS A 223 17.86 -7.03 -16.22
CA LYS A 223 18.84 -8.08 -15.86
C LYS A 223 18.78 -9.28 -16.82
N ARG A 224 17.60 -9.62 -17.33
CA ARG A 224 17.42 -10.66 -18.34
C ARG A 224 18.08 -10.28 -19.64
N GLU A 225 17.83 -9.07 -20.15
CA GLU A 225 18.45 -8.56 -21.36
C GLU A 225 19.98 -8.48 -21.25
N GLY A 226 20.49 -8.14 -20.06
CA GLY A 226 21.94 -8.07 -19.79
C GLY A 226 22.61 -9.43 -19.54
N ASN A 227 21.88 -10.53 -19.42
CA ASN A 227 22.42 -11.86 -19.14
C ASN A 227 22.39 -12.79 -20.37
N PRO A 228 23.51 -12.94 -21.09
CA PRO A 228 23.55 -13.84 -22.26
C PRO A 228 23.35 -15.32 -21.91
N ASN A 229 23.48 -15.69 -20.65
CA ASN A 229 23.29 -17.06 -20.14
C ASN A 229 21.95 -17.22 -19.40
N HIS A 230 20.97 -16.37 -19.68
CA HIS A 230 19.67 -16.43 -19.04
C HIS A 230 18.97 -17.78 -19.26
N THR A 231 18.55 -18.42 -18.17
CA THR A 231 17.91 -19.75 -18.17
C THR A 231 16.41 -19.69 -17.82
N GLY A 232 15.95 -18.58 -17.27
CA GLY A 232 14.60 -18.40 -16.70
C GLY A 232 14.47 -18.82 -15.24
N GLN A 233 15.55 -19.34 -14.62
CA GLN A 233 15.52 -19.81 -13.23
C GLN A 233 16.12 -18.79 -12.23
N GLU A 234 16.69 -17.72 -12.75
CA GLU A 234 17.38 -16.70 -11.95
C GLU A 234 16.41 -15.97 -11.02
N GLU A 235 16.91 -15.57 -9.84
CA GLU A 235 16.12 -14.89 -8.79
C GLU A 235 15.55 -13.56 -9.25
N TYR A 236 16.24 -12.82 -10.13
CA TYR A 236 15.75 -11.55 -10.68
C TYR A 236 14.49 -11.67 -11.56
N ASN A 237 14.10 -12.88 -11.96
CA ASN A 237 12.80 -13.10 -12.62
C ASN A 237 11.62 -13.05 -11.66
N TYR A 238 11.88 -12.95 -10.35
CA TYR A 238 10.89 -12.96 -9.31
C TYR A 238 11.11 -11.81 -8.33
N PHE A 239 10.06 -11.37 -7.68
CA PHE A 239 10.12 -10.32 -6.66
C PHE A 239 9.21 -10.63 -5.48
N MET A 240 9.65 -10.19 -4.29
CA MET A 240 9.00 -10.49 -3.04
C MET A 240 7.65 -9.77 -2.87
N THR A 241 6.64 -10.53 -2.50
CA THR A 241 5.30 -10.02 -2.22
C THR A 241 4.67 -10.72 -1.01
N VAL A 242 3.73 -10.04 -0.37
CA VAL A 242 2.80 -10.65 0.59
C VAL A 242 1.42 -10.67 -0.06
N CYS A 243 0.87 -11.85 -0.25
CA CYS A 243 -0.39 -12.09 -0.94
C CYS A 243 -1.49 -12.49 0.06
N PHE A 244 -2.58 -11.75 0.09
CA PHE A 244 -3.72 -12.01 0.96
C PHE A 244 -4.94 -12.45 0.16
N PRO A 245 -5.78 -13.38 0.66
CA PRO A 245 -7.10 -13.60 0.08
C PRO A 245 -7.95 -12.33 0.23
N GLU A 246 -8.69 -11.97 -0.82
CA GLU A 246 -9.43 -10.69 -0.87
C GLU A 246 -10.43 -10.52 0.28
N SER A 247 -11.02 -11.61 0.76
CA SER A 247 -11.97 -11.60 1.88
C SER A 247 -11.35 -11.16 3.21
N GLN A 248 -10.03 -11.27 3.35
CA GLN A 248 -9.32 -10.85 4.55
C GLN A 248 -8.87 -9.38 4.51
N LEU A 249 -9.02 -8.71 3.38
CA LEU A 249 -8.59 -7.33 3.24
C LEU A 249 -9.75 -6.35 3.48
N LYS A 250 -9.41 -5.21 4.05
CA LYS A 250 -10.32 -4.10 4.24
C LYS A 250 -9.66 -2.83 3.70
N ILE A 251 -10.36 -2.18 2.78
CA ILE A 251 -10.01 -0.83 2.35
C ILE A 251 -10.67 0.14 3.32
N ILE A 252 -9.92 1.12 3.80
CA ILE A 252 -10.45 2.21 4.62
C ILE A 252 -10.56 3.49 3.79
N ASP A 253 -11.29 4.46 4.32
CA ASP A 253 -11.56 5.72 3.65
C ASP A 253 -10.29 6.51 3.35
N TYR A 254 -10.29 7.21 2.22
CA TYR A 254 -9.24 8.14 1.85
C TYR A 254 -9.90 9.50 1.61
N ASN A 255 -9.73 10.41 2.56
CA ASN A 255 -10.47 11.64 2.68
C ASN A 255 -9.78 12.81 2.00
N ARG A 256 -10.49 13.92 1.76
CA ARG A 256 -9.98 15.12 1.09
C ARG A 256 -10.18 16.33 1.97
N VAL A 257 -9.19 17.23 1.94
CA VAL A 257 -9.26 18.53 2.58
C VAL A 257 -8.84 19.61 1.57
N VAL A 258 -9.53 20.77 1.59
CA VAL A 258 -9.33 21.81 0.60
C VAL A 258 -9.14 23.17 1.28
N LYS A 259 -8.18 23.97 0.79
CA LYS A 259 -7.73 25.23 1.39
C LYS A 259 -8.71 26.38 1.27
N ASP A 260 -9.54 26.39 0.24
CA ASP A 260 -10.46 27.50 -0.04
C ASP A 260 -11.75 27.02 -0.73
N LEU A 261 -12.74 27.88 -0.84
CA LEU A 261 -14.02 27.65 -1.49
C LEU A 261 -14.11 28.29 -2.88
N ASN A 262 -12.97 28.54 -3.54
CA ASN A 262 -12.93 29.15 -4.87
C ASN A 262 -13.69 30.53 -4.93
N GLY A 263 -13.53 31.32 -3.87
CA GLY A 263 -14.15 32.65 -3.76
C GLY A 263 -15.62 32.66 -3.32
N LEU A 264 -16.22 31.49 -3.06
CA LEU A 264 -17.59 31.40 -2.55
C LEU A 264 -17.64 31.63 -1.04
N SER A 265 -18.75 32.22 -0.55
CA SER A 265 -19.07 32.16 0.86
C SER A 265 -19.51 30.72 1.25
N PRO A 266 -19.46 30.33 2.54
CA PRO A 266 -20.00 29.06 2.98
C PRO A 266 -21.43 28.77 2.55
N GLU A 267 -22.31 29.78 2.63
CA GLU A 267 -23.71 29.67 2.21
C GLU A 267 -23.85 29.46 0.70
N GLN A 268 -23.07 30.19 -0.10
CA GLN A 268 -23.03 30.03 -1.57
C GLN A 268 -22.49 28.65 -1.95
N PHE A 269 -21.52 28.15 -1.19
CA PHE A 269 -20.97 26.81 -1.42
C PHE A 269 -21.99 25.71 -1.12
N ILE A 270 -22.72 25.80 0.00
CA ILE A 270 -23.80 24.87 0.35
C ILE A 270 -24.93 24.93 -0.70
N GLU A 271 -25.31 26.13 -1.16
CA GLU A 271 -26.31 26.29 -2.24
C GLU A 271 -25.84 25.63 -3.55
N ALA A 272 -24.56 25.81 -3.91
CA ALA A 272 -23.98 25.19 -5.10
C ALA A 272 -24.00 23.66 -5.01
N LEU A 273 -23.63 23.08 -3.85
CA LEU A 273 -23.71 21.64 -3.56
C LEU A 273 -25.14 21.11 -3.69
N GLY A 274 -26.14 21.88 -3.26
CA GLY A 274 -27.57 21.52 -3.30
C GLY A 274 -28.11 21.21 -4.69
N LYS A 275 -27.39 21.58 -5.76
CA LYS A 275 -27.75 21.22 -7.14
C LYS A 275 -27.58 19.73 -7.44
N ASP A 276 -26.53 19.13 -6.89
CA ASP A 276 -26.14 17.78 -7.20
C ASP A 276 -26.27 16.82 -5.99
N PHE A 277 -26.39 17.36 -4.78
CA PHE A 277 -26.51 16.61 -3.52
C PHE A 277 -27.73 17.05 -2.70
N ASP A 278 -28.27 16.14 -1.91
CA ASP A 278 -29.11 16.49 -0.77
C ASP A 278 -28.20 16.79 0.41
N VAL A 279 -28.13 18.06 0.80
CA VAL A 279 -27.24 18.56 1.86
C VAL A 279 -28.05 18.73 3.14
N LYS A 280 -27.63 18.07 4.23
CA LYS A 280 -28.28 18.17 5.52
C LYS A 280 -27.26 18.43 6.63
N PRO A 281 -27.44 19.42 7.51
CA PRO A 281 -26.65 19.54 8.71
C PRO A 281 -26.74 18.24 9.52
N TYR A 282 -25.65 17.86 10.16
CA TYR A 282 -25.64 16.73 11.11
C TYR A 282 -25.83 17.27 12.53
N ASP A 283 -26.93 16.92 13.15
CA ASP A 283 -27.31 17.36 14.49
C ASP A 283 -26.96 16.32 15.58
N GLY A 284 -26.23 15.24 15.21
CA GLY A 284 -25.77 14.21 16.15
C GLY A 284 -24.53 14.64 16.95
N GLU A 285 -24.19 13.83 17.93
CA GLU A 285 -22.95 14.02 18.69
C GLU A 285 -21.72 13.54 17.91
N GLY A 286 -20.63 14.30 17.97
CA GLY A 286 -19.35 13.94 17.37
C GLY A 286 -19.34 14.11 15.85
N GLU A 287 -18.63 13.20 15.19
CA GLU A 287 -18.36 13.25 13.75
C GLU A 287 -19.42 12.55 12.94
N TYR A 288 -19.72 13.05 11.75
CA TYR A 288 -20.55 12.32 10.78
C TYR A 288 -19.68 11.41 9.92
N ARG A 289 -19.95 10.10 9.97
CA ARG A 289 -19.28 9.10 9.12
C ARG A 289 -20.22 8.61 8.03
N PRO A 290 -19.80 8.64 6.74
CA PRO A 290 -20.56 8.05 5.65
C PRO A 290 -20.94 6.59 5.93
N SER A 291 -22.18 6.21 5.68
CA SER A 291 -22.71 4.89 6.04
C SER A 291 -22.88 3.95 4.84
N HIS A 292 -22.88 4.47 3.62
CA HIS A 292 -23.10 3.71 2.38
C HIS A 292 -22.50 4.47 1.18
N LEU A 293 -22.46 3.80 0.02
CA LEU A 293 -22.01 4.41 -1.24
C LEU A 293 -22.87 5.62 -1.60
N HIS A 294 -22.23 6.66 -2.16
CA HIS A 294 -22.83 7.94 -2.59
C HIS A 294 -23.27 8.85 -1.44
N ASN A 295 -22.97 8.44 -0.20
CA ASN A 295 -23.09 9.26 0.99
C ASN A 295 -21.71 9.78 1.40
N PHE A 296 -21.60 11.10 1.59
CA PHE A 296 -20.35 11.78 1.95
C PHE A 296 -20.56 12.55 3.25
N ALA A 297 -19.51 12.75 4.01
CA ALA A 297 -19.48 13.73 5.08
C ALA A 297 -18.73 14.97 4.61
N MET A 298 -19.22 16.14 4.99
CA MET A 298 -18.51 17.40 4.82
C MET A 298 -18.36 18.10 6.17
N TYR A 299 -17.15 18.59 6.45
CA TYR A 299 -16.91 19.46 7.59
C TYR A 299 -16.58 20.87 7.11
N LEU A 300 -17.39 21.84 7.52
CA LEU A 300 -17.30 23.24 7.12
C LEU A 300 -17.70 24.13 8.30
N GLU A 301 -16.83 25.09 8.66
CA GLU A 301 -17.08 26.09 9.72
C GLU A 301 -17.60 25.51 11.05
N GLY A 302 -16.91 24.48 11.55
CA GLY A 302 -17.23 23.87 12.85
C GLY A 302 -18.43 22.93 12.83
N LYS A 303 -18.97 22.57 11.65
CA LYS A 303 -20.17 21.73 11.52
C LYS A 303 -19.98 20.60 10.52
N TRP A 304 -20.51 19.43 10.89
CA TRP A 304 -20.66 18.32 9.98
C TRP A 304 -21.96 18.40 9.18
N TYR A 305 -21.89 17.94 7.93
CA TYR A 305 -23.01 17.81 7.01
C TYR A 305 -23.00 16.43 6.38
N SER A 306 -24.20 15.85 6.18
CA SER A 306 -24.42 14.71 5.31
C SER A 306 -24.69 15.22 3.89
N LEU A 307 -23.97 14.65 2.90
CA LEU A 307 -24.22 14.89 1.48
C LEU A 307 -24.64 13.58 0.84
N GLU A 308 -25.80 13.53 0.24
CA GLU A 308 -26.30 12.38 -0.53
C GLU A 308 -26.33 12.74 -2.00
N ALA A 309 -25.56 12.02 -2.83
CA ALA A 309 -25.53 12.30 -4.27
C ALA A 309 -26.87 11.97 -4.92
N LYS A 310 -27.46 12.94 -5.64
CA LYS A 310 -28.75 12.76 -6.31
C LYS A 310 -28.64 11.79 -7.47
N ALA A 311 -29.62 10.90 -7.61
CA ALA A 311 -29.73 9.99 -8.75
C ALA A 311 -29.67 10.75 -10.10
N GLY A 312 -28.96 10.18 -11.06
CA GLY A 312 -28.78 10.79 -12.40
C GLY A 312 -27.75 11.92 -12.45
N ARG A 313 -27.01 12.19 -11.38
CA ARG A 313 -25.89 13.14 -11.36
C ARG A 313 -24.54 12.49 -11.58
N TYR A 314 -24.48 11.19 -11.58
CA TYR A 314 -23.29 10.38 -11.88
C TYR A 314 -23.67 9.21 -12.79
N ASP A 315 -22.71 8.63 -13.47
CA ASP A 315 -22.92 7.46 -14.35
C ASP A 315 -22.80 6.18 -13.53
N ASP A 316 -23.96 5.58 -13.21
CA ASP A 316 -24.06 4.33 -12.44
C ASP A 316 -23.69 3.07 -13.25
N LYS A 317 -23.50 3.22 -14.57
CA LYS A 317 -23.08 2.14 -15.49
C LYS A 317 -21.58 2.13 -15.77
N ASP A 318 -20.91 3.28 -15.56
CA ASP A 318 -19.46 3.38 -15.65
C ASP A 318 -18.82 2.93 -14.32
N PRO A 319 -18.00 1.88 -14.30
CA PRO A 319 -17.37 1.38 -13.08
C PRO A 319 -16.46 2.43 -12.40
N ILE A 320 -15.96 3.42 -13.14
CA ILE A 320 -15.20 4.55 -12.58
C ILE A 320 -16.12 5.70 -12.20
N GLY A 321 -17.12 6.01 -13.04
CA GLY A 321 -18.08 7.09 -12.82
C GLY A 321 -18.92 6.93 -11.56
N VAL A 322 -19.18 5.69 -11.15
CA VAL A 322 -19.98 5.35 -9.95
C VAL A 322 -19.17 5.44 -8.64
N LEU A 323 -17.83 5.59 -8.69
CA LEU A 323 -17.02 5.70 -7.50
C LEU A 323 -17.25 7.02 -6.78
N ASP A 324 -17.37 6.99 -5.46
CA ASP A 324 -17.53 8.19 -4.62
C ASP A 324 -16.41 9.21 -4.86
N VAL A 325 -15.18 8.75 -5.04
CA VAL A 325 -14.04 9.62 -5.38
C VAL A 325 -14.24 10.32 -6.71
N THR A 326 -14.85 9.68 -7.71
CA THR A 326 -15.13 10.27 -9.02
C THR A 326 -16.28 11.25 -8.93
N ILE A 327 -17.35 10.88 -8.22
CA ILE A 327 -18.52 11.75 -7.99
C ILE A 327 -18.07 13.04 -7.29
N LEU A 328 -17.32 12.94 -6.19
CA LEU A 328 -16.80 14.11 -5.48
C LEU A 328 -15.87 14.94 -6.38
N SER A 329 -14.98 14.29 -7.13
CA SER A 329 -14.05 14.98 -8.02
C SER A 329 -14.78 15.79 -9.09
N ASN A 330 -15.76 15.19 -9.76
CA ASN A 330 -16.46 15.84 -10.88
C ASN A 330 -17.46 16.90 -10.40
N LEU A 331 -18.25 16.60 -9.36
CA LEU A 331 -19.36 17.46 -8.96
C LEU A 331 -18.97 18.56 -7.97
N VAL A 332 -17.89 18.35 -7.20
CA VAL A 332 -17.46 19.30 -6.17
C VAL A 332 -16.10 19.89 -6.50
N LEU A 333 -15.06 19.03 -6.61
CA LEU A 333 -13.69 19.53 -6.72
C LEU A 333 -13.45 20.27 -8.04
N ASP A 334 -13.85 19.72 -9.18
CA ASP A 334 -13.73 20.41 -10.47
C ASP A 334 -14.83 21.45 -10.66
N LYS A 335 -16.10 21.03 -10.60
CA LYS A 335 -17.24 21.87 -10.99
C LYS A 335 -17.43 23.11 -10.11
N ILE A 336 -17.23 22.99 -8.79
CA ILE A 336 -17.45 24.07 -7.82
C ILE A 336 -16.14 24.72 -7.41
N LEU A 337 -15.14 23.90 -7.02
CA LEU A 337 -13.88 24.38 -6.47
C LEU A 337 -12.81 24.63 -7.53
N GLY A 338 -13.03 24.22 -8.79
CA GLY A 338 -12.12 24.46 -9.91
C GLY A 338 -10.82 23.67 -9.82
N ILE A 339 -10.78 22.60 -9.02
CA ILE A 339 -9.63 21.70 -8.87
C ILE A 339 -9.72 20.59 -9.92
N LYS A 340 -9.01 20.75 -11.03
CA LYS A 340 -9.08 19.84 -12.19
C LYS A 340 -8.11 18.67 -12.12
N ASP A 341 -6.92 18.86 -11.59
CA ASP A 341 -5.93 17.80 -11.44
C ASP A 341 -5.54 17.61 -9.96
N LEU A 342 -6.07 16.55 -9.37
CA LEU A 342 -5.86 16.20 -7.96
C LEU A 342 -4.40 15.91 -7.61
N ARG A 343 -3.51 15.65 -8.60
CA ARG A 343 -2.11 15.31 -8.37
C ARG A 343 -1.21 16.53 -8.27
N THR A 344 -1.63 17.64 -8.87
CA THR A 344 -0.80 18.84 -9.03
C THR A 344 -1.35 20.08 -8.34
N ASP A 345 -2.66 20.15 -8.07
CA ASP A 345 -3.28 21.30 -7.40
C ASP A 345 -2.88 21.32 -5.92
N LYS A 346 -2.25 22.41 -5.48
CA LYS A 346 -1.77 22.60 -4.10
C LYS A 346 -2.85 23.04 -3.11
N ARG A 347 -4.09 23.26 -3.57
CA ARG A 347 -5.24 23.62 -2.72
C ARG A 347 -5.89 22.40 -2.09
N ILE A 348 -5.65 21.19 -2.62
CA ILE A 348 -6.17 19.93 -2.09
C ILE A 348 -5.06 19.12 -1.41
N ASP A 349 -5.42 18.43 -0.33
CA ASP A 349 -4.59 17.43 0.30
C ASP A 349 -5.45 16.21 0.71
N PHE A 350 -4.81 15.11 1.05
CA PHE A 350 -5.44 13.82 1.28
C PHE A 350 -5.15 13.32 2.69
N VAL A 351 -6.17 12.76 3.35
CA VAL A 351 -6.09 12.23 4.72
C VAL A 351 -6.55 10.78 4.71
N GLY A 352 -5.63 9.84 4.98
CA GLY A 352 -5.97 8.44 5.13
C GLY A 352 -6.85 8.21 6.36
N GLY A 353 -7.84 7.33 6.24
CA GLY A 353 -8.82 7.04 7.29
C GLY A 353 -8.23 6.56 8.62
N ILE A 354 -6.98 6.06 8.59
CA ILE A 354 -6.23 5.69 9.81
C ILE A 354 -6.04 6.87 10.78
N ARG A 355 -6.05 8.12 10.27
CA ARG A 355 -5.92 9.33 11.10
C ARG A 355 -7.22 9.75 11.79
N GLY A 356 -8.34 9.07 11.49
CA GLY A 356 -9.66 9.43 12.03
C GLY A 356 -10.31 10.62 11.30
N LEU A 357 -11.57 10.88 11.62
CA LEU A 357 -12.30 12.03 11.09
C LEU A 357 -12.01 13.31 11.90
N ASP A 358 -11.55 13.18 13.14
CA ASP A 358 -11.06 14.27 13.99
C ASP A 358 -9.89 15.03 13.34
N GLU A 359 -9.04 14.35 12.57
CA GLU A 359 -7.98 15.01 11.81
C GLU A 359 -8.56 15.96 10.74
N LEU A 360 -9.72 15.64 10.17
CA LEU A 360 -10.39 16.49 9.19
C LEU A 360 -10.90 17.78 9.85
N SER A 361 -11.63 17.63 10.96
CA SER A 361 -12.13 18.79 11.72
C SER A 361 -10.99 19.63 12.26
N ARG A 362 -9.94 19.01 12.82
CA ARG A 362 -8.75 19.70 13.32
C ARG A 362 -8.08 20.59 12.26
N ARG A 363 -7.90 20.08 11.03
CA ARG A 363 -7.26 20.83 9.94
C ARG A 363 -8.12 22.00 9.40
N VAL A 364 -9.43 21.91 9.56
CA VAL A 364 -10.33 23.02 9.23
C VAL A 364 -10.38 24.03 10.37
N ASP A 365 -10.51 23.58 11.61
CA ASP A 365 -10.66 24.47 12.78
C ASP A 365 -9.40 25.28 13.07
N ASN A 366 -8.21 24.75 12.78
CA ASN A 366 -6.93 25.46 12.94
C ASN A 366 -6.63 26.42 11.77
N GLY A 367 -7.50 26.47 10.74
CA GLY A 367 -7.36 27.37 9.59
C GLY A 367 -6.38 26.89 8.51
N GLU A 368 -5.82 25.66 8.63
CA GLU A 368 -4.98 25.07 7.58
C GLU A 368 -5.77 24.78 6.31
N MET A 369 -7.01 24.32 6.49
CA MET A 369 -7.96 24.01 5.43
C MET A 369 -9.29 24.75 5.67
N LYS A 370 -10.08 24.91 4.61
CA LYS A 370 -11.39 25.55 4.71
C LYS A 370 -12.55 24.57 4.75
N VAL A 371 -12.41 23.43 4.08
CA VAL A 371 -13.44 22.39 4.01
C VAL A 371 -12.78 21.02 3.95
N ALA A 372 -13.44 20.01 4.54
CA ALA A 372 -13.03 18.64 4.49
C ALA A 372 -14.18 17.74 4.02
N PHE A 373 -13.83 16.62 3.36
CA PHE A 373 -14.77 15.62 2.87
C PHE A 373 -14.31 14.23 3.32
N ALA A 374 -15.18 13.48 3.99
CA ALA A 374 -14.98 12.06 4.20
C ALA A 374 -15.85 11.27 3.21
N LEU A 375 -15.26 10.18 2.70
CA LEU A 375 -15.87 9.31 1.71
C LEU A 375 -16.18 7.94 2.31
N TYR A 376 -17.18 7.26 1.74
CA TYR A 376 -17.36 5.84 2.01
C TYR A 376 -16.24 5.04 1.33
N PRO A 377 -15.59 4.07 2.01
CA PRO A 377 -14.47 3.35 1.45
C PRO A 377 -14.88 2.48 0.25
N VAL A 378 -14.01 2.41 -0.75
CA VAL A 378 -14.16 1.49 -1.88
C VAL A 378 -14.10 0.04 -1.40
N SER A 379 -14.91 -0.84 -1.96
CA SER A 379 -14.88 -2.28 -1.65
C SER A 379 -13.79 -3.01 -2.43
N MET A 380 -13.35 -4.17 -1.91
CA MET A 380 -12.45 -5.08 -2.65
C MET A 380 -13.05 -5.48 -4.00
N LYS A 381 -14.37 -5.71 -4.04
CA LYS A 381 -15.05 -6.05 -5.29
C LYS A 381 -14.96 -4.93 -6.34
N GLN A 382 -15.16 -3.67 -5.97
CA GLN A 382 -14.99 -2.55 -6.91
C GLN A 382 -13.55 -2.46 -7.41
N LEU A 383 -12.56 -2.66 -6.53
CA LEU A 383 -11.14 -2.66 -6.91
C LEU A 383 -10.85 -3.78 -7.93
N THR A 384 -11.27 -5.01 -7.64
CA THR A 384 -10.99 -6.16 -8.51
C THR A 384 -11.73 -6.05 -9.84
N ASP A 385 -13.00 -5.63 -9.86
CA ASP A 385 -13.78 -5.44 -11.10
C ASP A 385 -13.14 -4.37 -12.01
N ILE A 386 -12.68 -3.26 -11.43
CA ILE A 386 -12.00 -2.18 -12.19
C ILE A 386 -10.66 -2.67 -12.73
N ALA A 387 -9.85 -3.34 -11.90
CA ALA A 387 -8.57 -3.89 -12.33
C ALA A 387 -8.74 -5.00 -13.40
N ASP A 388 -9.80 -5.82 -13.29
CA ASP A 388 -10.16 -6.85 -14.27
C ASP A 388 -10.56 -6.25 -15.64
N SER A 389 -11.23 -5.10 -15.63
CA SER A 389 -11.61 -4.38 -16.85
C SER A 389 -10.44 -3.61 -17.52
N GLY A 390 -9.26 -3.58 -16.89
CA GLY A 390 -8.11 -2.82 -17.36
C GLY A 390 -8.23 -1.29 -17.14
N ASN A 391 -9.23 -0.85 -16.39
CA ASN A 391 -9.42 0.54 -16.03
C ASN A 391 -8.53 0.95 -14.87
N ILE A 392 -8.35 2.27 -14.71
CA ILE A 392 -7.55 2.87 -13.66
C ILE A 392 -8.44 3.74 -12.78
N MET A 393 -8.31 3.58 -11.47
CA MET A 393 -8.99 4.43 -10.50
C MET A 393 -8.39 5.84 -10.46
N PRO A 394 -9.15 6.86 -10.06
CA PRO A 394 -8.58 8.15 -9.69
C PRO A 394 -7.49 8.00 -8.62
N PRO A 395 -6.52 8.92 -8.54
CA PRO A 395 -5.47 8.85 -7.54
C PRO A 395 -6.04 8.93 -6.12
N LYS A 396 -5.39 8.23 -5.19
CA LYS A 396 -5.76 8.25 -3.77
C LYS A 396 -7.20 7.74 -3.52
N THR A 397 -7.56 6.64 -4.16
CA THR A 397 -8.87 5.98 -4.03
C THR A 397 -8.87 4.92 -2.94
N THR A 398 -7.77 4.18 -2.80
CA THR A 398 -7.65 3.04 -1.88
C THR A 398 -6.63 3.31 -0.79
N TRP A 399 -6.93 2.85 0.42
CA TRP A 399 -6.00 2.86 1.55
C TRP A 399 -6.12 1.54 2.30
N PHE A 400 -5.04 0.77 2.31
CA PHE A 400 -4.97 -0.52 3.02
C PHE A 400 -4.20 -0.35 4.33
N GLU A 401 -4.78 -0.88 5.42
CA GLU A 401 -4.14 -0.98 6.72
C GLU A 401 -4.34 -2.39 7.32
N PRO A 402 -3.41 -2.84 8.14
CA PRO A 402 -2.09 -2.25 8.47
C PRO A 402 -1.14 -2.25 7.28
N LYS A 403 -0.23 -1.27 7.22
CA LYS A 403 0.86 -1.29 6.24
C LYS A 403 1.81 -2.46 6.53
N LEU A 404 2.31 -3.11 5.47
CA LEU A 404 3.31 -4.18 5.64
C LEU A 404 4.57 -3.61 6.29
N ARG A 405 5.10 -4.32 7.30
CA ARG A 405 6.43 -4.01 7.82
C ARG A 405 7.50 -4.50 6.86
N SER A 406 8.48 -3.66 6.62
CA SER A 406 9.72 -3.99 5.94
C SER A 406 10.70 -4.64 6.92
N GLY A 407 11.56 -5.54 6.44
CA GLY A 407 12.61 -6.16 7.25
C GLY A 407 12.25 -7.49 7.91
N LEU A 408 11.04 -8.01 7.74
CA LEU A 408 10.69 -9.36 8.20
C LEU A 408 11.23 -10.45 7.26
N ALA A 409 11.36 -10.12 5.99
CA ALA A 409 11.98 -10.92 4.94
C ALA A 409 12.50 -10.00 3.85
N ILE A 410 13.58 -10.38 3.19
CA ILE A 410 14.23 -9.69 2.07
C ILE A 410 14.56 -10.75 1.02
N HIS A 411 14.32 -10.46 -0.25
CA HIS A 411 14.64 -11.36 -1.36
C HIS A 411 15.85 -10.85 -2.14
N LYS A 412 16.92 -11.64 -2.21
CA LYS A 412 18.12 -11.34 -3.02
C LYS A 412 17.90 -11.79 -4.45
N LEU A 413 18.39 -11.02 -5.40
CA LEU A 413 18.21 -11.26 -6.84
C LEU A 413 19.36 -12.09 -7.48
N GLY A 414 20.21 -12.67 -6.66
CA GLY A 414 21.34 -13.50 -7.06
C GLY A 414 22.68 -12.98 -6.58
#